data_69b36135972ae0f45fc54cdf958a5fd4
#
_entry.id   69b36135972ae0f45fc54cdf958a5fd4
#
_cell.length_a   1.000
_cell.length_b   1.000
_cell.length_c   1.000
_cell.angle_alpha   90.00
_cell.angle_beta   90.00
_cell.angle_gamma   90.00
#
_symmetry.space_group_name_H-M   'P 1'
#
loop_
_entity.id
_entity.type
_entity.pdbx_description
1 polymer ?
#
loop_
_entity_poly.entity_id
_entity_poly.type
_entity_poly.pdbx_seq_one_letter_code
_entity_poly.pdbx_strand_id
1 'polypeptide(L)'
;MTAALTELGRHIAAKRGDCVLSWGLSHEELTLEVAPSKLLGLVDFLKLDAACKFSTLVDITAVDHPERSKRFDAIYHFLSMYQNQRVRLRVAIRDQEMLPSIIPVHPSANWFEREVFDMFGVIFSGHPDLRRLLTDYGFRGHPLRKDFPTSGYTEVRYDEAQKRVVYEPVSLVQEYRQFDFMSPWEGAEYILPVDKTQGDAG
;
A
#
# COMPACT_ATOMS: atom_id res chain seq x y z
N MET A 1 -23.57 7.47 9.54
CA MET A 1 -22.27 7.65 8.87
C MET A 1 -22.31 7.20 7.41
N THR A 2 -22.75 6.00 7.10
CA THR A 2 -22.78 5.42 5.75
C THR A 2 -23.53 6.26 4.69
N ALA A 3 -24.66 6.87 5.04
CA ALA A 3 -25.41 7.73 4.13
C ALA A 3 -24.62 8.99 3.70
N ALA A 4 -23.97 9.66 4.64
CA ALA A 4 -23.15 10.84 4.35
C ALA A 4 -21.95 10.51 3.45
N LEU A 5 -21.29 9.36 3.67
CA LEU A 5 -20.21 8.91 2.80
C LEU A 5 -20.69 8.52 1.40
N THR A 6 -21.91 7.97 1.29
CA THR A 6 -22.53 7.66 0.00
C THR A 6 -22.82 8.96 -0.79
N GLU A 7 -23.34 9.97 -0.12
CA GLU A 7 -23.59 11.29 -0.73
C GLU A 7 -22.27 11.94 -1.15
N LEU A 8 -21.25 11.88 -0.31
CA LEU A 8 -19.92 12.37 -0.65
C LEU A 8 -19.35 11.67 -1.89
N GLY A 9 -19.43 10.33 -1.96
CA GLY A 9 -18.98 9.57 -3.12
C GLY A 9 -19.72 9.97 -4.41
N ARG A 10 -21.04 10.14 -4.34
CA ARG A 10 -21.85 10.64 -5.47
C ARG A 10 -21.45 12.07 -5.90
N HIS A 11 -21.24 12.96 -4.92
CA HIS A 11 -20.82 14.34 -5.19
C HIS A 11 -19.47 14.39 -5.92
N ILE A 12 -18.47 13.63 -5.43
CA ILE A 12 -17.16 13.57 -6.07
C ILE A 12 -17.27 12.96 -7.47
N ALA A 13 -17.98 11.86 -7.64
CA ALA A 13 -18.17 11.21 -8.93
C ALA A 13 -18.91 12.11 -9.94
N ALA A 14 -19.89 12.89 -9.48
CA ALA A 14 -20.62 13.82 -10.35
C ALA A 14 -19.74 14.99 -10.81
N LYS A 15 -18.87 15.51 -9.94
CA LYS A 15 -18.01 16.66 -10.26
C LYS A 15 -16.69 16.29 -10.93
N ARG A 16 -16.16 15.11 -10.64
CA ARG A 16 -14.84 14.64 -11.10
C ARG A 16 -14.90 13.22 -11.66
N GLY A 17 -15.96 12.90 -12.40
CA GLY A 17 -16.09 11.63 -13.11
C GLY A 17 -15.00 11.38 -14.15
N ASP A 18 -14.29 12.43 -14.58
CA ASP A 18 -13.10 12.33 -15.44
C ASP A 18 -11.87 11.74 -14.73
N CYS A 19 -11.84 11.79 -13.40
CA CYS A 19 -10.72 11.37 -12.56
C CYS A 19 -11.00 10.04 -11.84
N VAL A 20 -12.27 9.80 -11.46
CA VAL A 20 -12.70 8.66 -10.66
C VAL A 20 -13.16 7.54 -11.58
N LEU A 21 -12.46 6.42 -11.57
CA LEU A 21 -12.80 5.23 -12.37
C LEU A 21 -13.97 4.46 -11.75
N SER A 22 -13.96 4.32 -10.45
CA SER A 22 -15.01 3.69 -9.65
C SER A 22 -14.94 4.18 -8.21
N TRP A 23 -16.01 4.00 -7.46
CA TRP A 23 -16.00 4.24 -6.03
C TRP A 23 -16.89 3.23 -5.29
N GLY A 24 -16.57 2.99 -4.05
CA GLY A 24 -17.33 2.05 -3.21
C GLY A 24 -17.17 2.32 -1.73
N LEU A 25 -18.11 1.79 -0.97
CA LEU A 25 -18.08 1.79 0.49
C LEU A 25 -17.80 0.37 0.96
N SER A 26 -16.78 0.22 1.78
CA SER A 26 -16.45 -1.03 2.46
C SER A 26 -16.00 -0.73 3.88
N HIS A 27 -16.55 -1.46 4.86
CA HIS A 27 -16.22 -1.28 6.29
C HIS A 27 -16.32 0.18 6.76
N GLU A 28 -17.38 0.89 6.30
CA GLU A 28 -17.62 2.31 6.61
C GLU A 28 -16.55 3.28 6.09
N GLU A 29 -15.74 2.86 5.11
CA GLU A 29 -14.75 3.70 4.46
C GLU A 29 -15.09 3.92 2.98
N LEU A 30 -15.01 5.17 2.53
CA LEU A 30 -15.16 5.55 1.14
C LEU A 30 -13.84 5.37 0.42
N THR A 31 -13.82 4.50 -0.59
CA THR A 31 -12.65 4.29 -1.45
C THR A 31 -12.98 4.74 -2.87
N LEU A 32 -12.11 5.56 -3.45
CA LEU A 32 -12.18 6.02 -4.84
C LEU A 32 -11.03 5.39 -5.63
N GLU A 33 -11.34 4.77 -6.75
CA GLU A 33 -10.33 4.33 -7.72
C GLU A 33 -10.02 5.47 -8.69
N VAL A 34 -8.76 5.82 -8.81
CA VAL A 34 -8.33 7.03 -9.52
C VAL A 34 -7.37 6.70 -10.65
N ALA A 35 -7.55 7.38 -11.77
CA ALA A 35 -6.61 7.28 -12.89
C ALA A 35 -5.27 7.96 -12.50
N PRO A 36 -4.10 7.31 -12.71
CA PRO A 36 -2.79 7.85 -12.30
C PRO A 36 -2.54 9.29 -12.78
N SER A 37 -2.84 9.57 -14.04
CA SER A 37 -2.63 10.89 -14.65
C SER A 37 -3.54 12.01 -14.10
N LYS A 38 -4.60 11.64 -13.39
CA LYS A 38 -5.61 12.58 -12.85
C LYS A 38 -5.52 12.77 -11.34
N LEU A 39 -4.59 12.07 -10.68
CA LEU A 39 -4.43 12.07 -9.23
C LEU A 39 -4.29 13.48 -8.65
N LEU A 40 -3.33 14.26 -9.15
CA LEU A 40 -3.06 15.61 -8.62
C LEU A 40 -4.29 16.53 -8.72
N GLY A 41 -5.00 16.49 -9.84
CA GLY A 41 -6.20 17.32 -10.03
C GLY A 41 -7.37 16.89 -9.15
N LEU A 42 -7.47 15.59 -8.81
CA LEU A 42 -8.48 15.12 -7.87
C LEU A 42 -8.12 15.52 -6.43
N VAL A 43 -6.86 15.39 -6.04
CA VAL A 43 -6.40 15.78 -4.70
C VAL A 43 -6.59 17.27 -4.45
N ASP A 44 -6.31 18.11 -5.45
CA ASP A 44 -6.57 19.55 -5.37
C ASP A 44 -8.07 19.85 -5.20
N PHE A 45 -8.91 19.19 -5.99
CA PHE A 45 -10.36 19.29 -5.84
C PHE A 45 -10.84 18.87 -4.44
N LEU A 46 -10.38 17.73 -3.92
CA LEU A 46 -10.75 17.23 -2.59
C LEU A 46 -10.39 18.23 -1.47
N LYS A 47 -9.30 18.96 -1.63
CA LYS A 47 -8.86 19.98 -0.68
C LYS A 47 -9.69 21.24 -0.73
N LEU A 48 -10.04 21.72 -1.94
CA LEU A 48 -10.65 23.04 -2.17
C LEU A 48 -12.18 23.01 -2.17
N ASP A 49 -12.81 21.91 -2.57
CA ASP A 49 -14.28 21.82 -2.65
C ASP A 49 -14.93 21.95 -1.27
N ALA A 50 -15.99 22.78 -1.20
CA ALA A 50 -16.66 23.13 0.05
C ALA A 50 -17.32 21.93 0.75
N ALA A 51 -17.77 20.94 -0.01
CA ALA A 51 -18.39 19.73 0.53
C ALA A 51 -17.35 18.68 0.97
N CYS A 52 -16.11 18.77 0.48
CA CYS A 52 -15.04 17.82 0.75
C CYS A 52 -14.12 18.30 1.88
N LYS A 53 -13.38 19.39 1.64
CA LYS A 53 -12.44 20.02 2.60
C LYS A 53 -11.45 19.03 3.23
N PHE A 54 -10.88 18.12 2.44
CA PHE A 54 -9.86 17.18 2.89
C PHE A 54 -8.51 17.91 3.01
N SER A 55 -8.33 18.61 4.10
CA SER A 55 -7.14 19.43 4.36
C SER A 55 -5.96 18.63 4.89
N THR A 56 -6.20 17.45 5.46
CA THR A 56 -5.18 16.66 6.11
C THR A 56 -4.89 15.40 5.32
N LEU A 57 -3.65 15.28 4.87
CA LEU A 57 -3.09 14.01 4.40
C LEU A 57 -2.68 13.19 5.64
N VAL A 58 -3.26 12.02 5.78
CA VAL A 58 -3.00 11.13 6.93
C VAL A 58 -1.81 10.22 6.62
N ASP A 59 -1.84 9.59 5.42
CA ASP A 59 -0.83 8.62 5.04
C ASP A 59 -0.79 8.41 3.52
N ILE A 60 0.37 7.99 3.01
CA ILE A 60 0.55 7.43 1.67
C ILE A 60 1.31 6.12 1.83
N THR A 61 0.75 5.04 1.33
CA THR A 61 1.40 3.73 1.32
C THR A 61 1.19 3.01 -0.01
N ALA A 62 1.74 1.82 -0.17
CA ALA A 62 1.49 0.98 -1.34
C ALA A 62 1.22 -0.47 -0.94
N VAL A 63 0.54 -1.19 -1.80
CA VAL A 63 0.31 -2.64 -1.68
C VAL A 63 0.86 -3.31 -2.93
N ASP A 64 1.68 -4.33 -2.75
CA ASP A 64 2.27 -5.12 -3.83
C ASP A 64 1.40 -6.34 -4.15
N HIS A 65 1.01 -6.47 -5.41
CA HIS A 65 0.24 -7.59 -5.97
C HIS A 65 0.99 -8.18 -7.16
N PRO A 66 2.00 -9.02 -6.94
CA PRO A 66 2.90 -9.50 -7.99
C PRO A 66 2.18 -10.26 -9.11
N GLU A 67 1.00 -10.81 -8.82
CA GLU A 67 0.17 -11.55 -9.79
C GLU A 67 -0.59 -10.67 -10.78
N ARG A 68 -0.64 -9.33 -10.55
CA ARG A 68 -1.41 -8.41 -11.39
C ARG A 68 -0.51 -7.71 -12.41
N SER A 69 -1.10 -7.36 -13.56
CA SER A 69 -0.43 -6.50 -14.56
C SER A 69 -0.17 -5.08 -14.03
N LYS A 70 -1.09 -4.53 -13.23
CA LYS A 70 -0.90 -3.33 -12.41
C LYS A 70 -0.48 -3.81 -11.03
N ARG A 71 0.81 -3.93 -10.85
CA ARG A 71 1.42 -4.58 -9.69
C ARG A 71 1.16 -3.83 -8.39
N PHE A 72 1.22 -2.50 -8.40
CA PHE A 72 1.12 -1.72 -7.18
C PHE A 72 -0.20 -0.96 -7.11
N ASP A 73 -0.82 -1.00 -5.93
CA ASP A 73 -1.90 -0.10 -5.55
C ASP A 73 -1.31 0.96 -4.63
N ALA A 74 -1.11 2.19 -5.12
CA ALA A 74 -0.77 3.33 -4.27
C ALA A 74 -2.02 3.83 -3.56
N ILE A 75 -1.95 3.92 -2.23
CA ILE A 75 -3.07 4.23 -1.35
C ILE A 75 -2.81 5.55 -0.66
N TYR A 76 -3.77 6.45 -0.75
CA TYR A 76 -3.72 7.76 -0.11
C TYR A 76 -4.90 7.89 0.86
N HIS A 77 -4.61 8.26 2.10
CA HIS A 77 -5.61 8.49 3.13
C HIS A 77 -5.73 9.96 3.45
N PHE A 78 -6.94 10.50 3.30
CA PHE A 78 -7.22 11.90 3.64
C PHE A 78 -8.28 12.01 4.70
N LEU A 79 -8.17 13.06 5.51
CA LEU A 79 -9.10 13.42 6.57
C LEU A 79 -9.62 14.83 6.36
N SER A 80 -10.92 14.98 6.40
CA SER A 80 -11.59 16.25 6.55
C SER A 80 -11.91 16.50 8.01
N MET A 81 -11.18 17.41 8.67
CA MET A 81 -11.44 17.80 10.05
C MET A 81 -12.79 18.53 10.18
N TYR A 82 -13.21 19.21 9.13
CA TYR A 82 -14.46 19.98 9.13
C TYR A 82 -15.70 19.09 9.06
N GLN A 83 -15.63 18.03 8.23
CA GLN A 83 -16.73 17.11 7.99
C GLN A 83 -16.65 15.85 8.87
N ASN A 84 -15.54 15.66 9.59
CA ASN A 84 -15.23 14.45 10.34
C ASN A 84 -15.38 13.18 9.47
N GLN A 85 -14.83 13.23 8.24
CA GLN A 85 -14.93 12.17 7.25
C GLN A 85 -13.55 11.80 6.74
N ARG A 86 -13.42 10.55 6.34
CA ARG A 86 -12.20 10.02 5.71
C ARG A 86 -12.50 9.55 4.30
N VAL A 87 -11.50 9.67 3.43
CA VAL A 87 -11.54 9.12 2.08
C VAL A 87 -10.21 8.43 1.78
N ARG A 88 -10.31 7.28 1.12
CA ARG A 88 -9.17 6.55 0.57
C ARG A 88 -9.16 6.71 -0.94
N LEU A 89 -8.03 7.10 -1.51
CA LEU A 89 -7.78 6.98 -2.95
C LEU A 89 -6.93 5.76 -3.20
N ARG A 90 -7.30 4.97 -4.21
CA ARG A 90 -6.54 3.84 -4.71
C ARG A 90 -6.14 4.10 -6.15
N VAL A 91 -4.85 4.04 -6.42
CA VAL A 91 -4.27 4.26 -7.75
C VAL A 91 -3.48 3.03 -8.15
N ALA A 92 -4.02 2.25 -9.08
CA ALA A 92 -3.37 1.04 -9.56
C ALA A 92 -2.39 1.37 -10.68
N ILE A 93 -1.10 1.02 -10.50
CA ILE A 93 0.00 1.28 -11.42
C ILE A 93 0.79 0.02 -11.75
N ARG A 94 1.47 0.04 -12.89
CA ARG A 94 2.42 -0.98 -13.29
C ARG A 94 3.76 -0.77 -12.61
N ASP A 95 4.58 -1.81 -12.58
CA ASP A 95 5.99 -1.64 -12.19
C ASP A 95 6.67 -0.63 -13.14
N GLN A 96 7.48 0.27 -12.57
CA GLN A 96 8.14 1.39 -13.26
C GLN A 96 7.21 2.49 -13.83
N GLU A 97 5.90 2.41 -13.65
CA GLU A 97 4.99 3.50 -13.97
C GLU A 97 5.13 4.61 -12.94
N MET A 98 5.28 5.86 -13.41
CA MET A 98 5.44 7.01 -12.52
C MET A 98 4.07 7.58 -12.10
N LEU A 99 3.97 7.94 -10.83
CA LEU A 99 2.85 8.71 -10.28
C LEU A 99 3.21 10.20 -10.18
N PRO A 100 2.28 11.12 -10.42
CA PRO A 100 2.51 12.53 -10.11
C PRO A 100 2.60 12.72 -8.60
N SER A 101 3.61 13.48 -8.16
CA SER A 101 3.75 13.90 -6.75
C SER A 101 2.61 14.83 -6.36
N ILE A 102 2.08 14.65 -5.15
CA ILE A 102 1.04 15.51 -4.58
C ILE A 102 1.59 16.58 -3.63
N ILE A 103 2.90 16.73 -3.52
CA ILE A 103 3.57 17.75 -2.70
C ILE A 103 3.06 19.15 -2.98
N PRO A 104 2.78 19.58 -4.24
CA PRO A 104 2.26 20.92 -4.50
C PRO A 104 0.94 21.23 -3.78
N VAL A 105 0.13 20.21 -3.52
CA VAL A 105 -1.14 20.33 -2.79
C VAL A 105 -0.96 20.06 -1.30
N HIS A 106 -0.24 18.99 -0.95
CA HIS A 106 0.04 18.58 0.42
C HIS A 106 1.55 18.44 0.66
N PRO A 107 2.23 19.48 1.19
CA PRO A 107 3.68 19.43 1.45
C PRO A 107 4.12 18.28 2.37
N SER A 108 3.23 17.81 3.26
CA SER A 108 3.47 16.64 4.12
C SER A 108 3.70 15.34 3.33
N ALA A 109 3.28 15.26 2.07
CA ALA A 109 3.50 14.12 1.20
C ALA A 109 4.98 13.80 0.94
N ASN A 110 5.87 14.78 1.11
CA ASN A 110 7.30 14.64 0.79
C ASN A 110 7.91 13.36 1.39
N TRP A 111 7.75 13.15 2.69
CA TRP A 111 8.34 11.99 3.37
C TRP A 111 7.59 10.69 3.08
N PHE A 112 6.28 10.73 3.00
CA PHE A 112 5.46 9.56 2.65
C PHE A 112 5.77 9.05 1.22
N GLU A 113 5.91 9.93 0.25
CA GLU A 113 6.29 9.55 -1.11
C GLU A 113 7.70 8.94 -1.17
N ARG A 114 8.65 9.48 -0.39
CA ARG A 114 9.99 8.90 -0.24
C ARG A 114 9.96 7.53 0.43
N GLU A 115 9.11 7.33 1.44
CA GLU A 115 8.92 6.03 2.08
C GLU A 115 8.40 5.00 1.08
N VAL A 116 7.36 5.34 0.32
CA VAL A 116 6.79 4.46 -0.70
C VAL A 116 7.81 4.16 -1.80
N PHE A 117 8.60 5.14 -2.22
CA PHE A 117 9.71 4.92 -3.14
C PHE A 117 10.76 3.96 -2.55
N ASP A 118 11.16 4.15 -1.30
CA ASP A 118 12.18 3.34 -0.64
C ASP A 118 11.72 1.89 -0.45
N MET A 119 10.50 1.70 0.04
CA MET A 119 9.97 0.39 0.42
C MET A 119 9.47 -0.42 -0.79
N PHE A 120 8.86 0.21 -1.78
CA PHE A 120 8.22 -0.46 -2.93
C PHE A 120 8.86 -0.14 -4.28
N GLY A 121 9.62 0.95 -4.39
CA GLY A 121 10.23 1.38 -5.65
C GLY A 121 9.27 2.13 -6.59
N VAL A 122 8.18 2.68 -6.07
CA VAL A 122 7.26 3.52 -6.84
C VAL A 122 7.91 4.90 -7.08
N ILE A 123 7.95 5.34 -8.33
CA ILE A 123 8.58 6.59 -8.72
C ILE A 123 7.54 7.71 -8.76
N PHE A 124 7.86 8.83 -8.12
CA PHE A 124 7.01 10.02 -8.10
C PHE A 124 7.58 11.12 -9.01
N SER A 125 6.86 11.43 -10.09
CA SER A 125 7.25 12.49 -11.01
C SER A 125 6.99 13.88 -10.40
N GLY A 126 7.96 14.78 -10.52
CA GLY A 126 7.86 16.13 -9.93
C GLY A 126 8.16 16.21 -8.44
N HIS A 127 8.60 15.11 -7.82
CA HIS A 127 9.10 15.15 -6.44
C HIS A 127 10.43 15.89 -6.37
N PRO A 128 10.62 16.88 -5.45
CA PRO A 128 11.79 17.72 -5.42
C PRO A 128 13.08 16.98 -5.00
N ASP A 129 12.98 15.94 -4.18
CA ASP A 129 14.12 15.21 -3.61
C ASP A 129 13.75 13.75 -3.34
N LEU A 130 13.57 12.95 -4.41
CA LEU A 130 13.20 11.55 -4.32
C LEU A 130 14.43 10.68 -4.04
N ARG A 131 14.71 10.46 -2.77
CA ARG A 131 15.80 9.62 -2.27
C ARG A 131 15.33 8.70 -1.17
N ARG A 132 16.07 7.62 -0.89
CA ARG A 132 15.75 6.68 0.20
C ARG A 132 15.65 7.39 1.55
N LEU A 133 14.81 6.90 2.43
CA LEU A 133 14.52 7.49 3.73
C LEU A 133 14.77 6.50 4.89
N LEU A 134 14.29 5.26 4.78
CA LEU A 134 14.27 4.29 5.87
C LEU A 134 15.38 3.24 5.76
N THR A 135 15.79 2.89 4.54
CA THR A 135 16.84 1.88 4.33
C THR A 135 18.22 2.49 4.55
N ASP A 136 19.18 1.66 4.94
CA ASP A 136 20.56 2.05 5.17
C ASP A 136 21.28 2.46 3.86
N TYR A 137 22.40 3.17 3.99
CA TYR A 137 23.23 3.58 2.87
C TYR A 137 23.73 2.36 2.07
N GLY A 138 23.53 2.43 0.75
CA GLY A 138 23.91 1.33 -0.13
C GLY A 138 22.97 0.12 -0.14
N PHE A 139 21.84 0.18 0.57
CA PHE A 139 20.83 -0.87 0.55
C PHE A 139 20.32 -1.11 -0.88
N ARG A 140 20.21 -2.39 -1.27
CA ARG A 140 19.77 -2.80 -2.60
C ARG A 140 18.41 -3.49 -2.53
N GLY A 141 17.50 -3.09 -3.42
CA GLY A 141 16.14 -3.62 -3.47
C GLY A 141 15.11 -2.78 -2.71
N HIS A 142 13.91 -3.31 -2.57
CA HIS A 142 12.76 -2.67 -1.95
C HIS A 142 12.11 -3.67 -0.98
N PRO A 143 12.28 -3.49 0.34
CA PRO A 143 12.03 -4.55 1.32
C PRO A 143 10.56 -4.94 1.49
N LEU A 144 9.60 -4.08 1.11
CA LEU A 144 8.17 -4.41 1.22
C LEU A 144 7.57 -5.03 -0.04
N ARG A 145 8.35 -5.20 -1.11
CA ARG A 145 7.93 -6.02 -2.26
C ARG A 145 7.82 -7.48 -1.84
N LYS A 146 6.80 -8.18 -2.33
CA LYS A 146 6.54 -9.59 -1.99
C LYS A 146 7.62 -10.55 -2.49
N ASP A 147 8.34 -10.17 -3.53
CA ASP A 147 9.48 -10.92 -4.08
C ASP A 147 10.81 -10.65 -3.36
N PHE A 148 10.84 -9.70 -2.40
CA PHE A 148 12.01 -9.48 -1.56
C PHE A 148 12.03 -10.48 -0.40
N PRO A 149 13.16 -11.20 -0.17
CA PRO A 149 13.22 -12.22 0.89
C PRO A 149 13.13 -11.58 2.28
N THR A 150 12.35 -12.19 3.16
CA THR A 150 12.13 -11.70 4.53
C THR A 150 13.42 -11.58 5.35
N SER A 151 14.38 -12.49 5.11
CA SER A 151 15.71 -12.46 5.76
C SER A 151 16.65 -11.41 5.17
N GLY A 152 16.33 -10.83 4.00
CA GLY A 152 17.23 -9.96 3.25
C GLY A 152 18.39 -10.72 2.58
N TYR A 153 19.38 -9.99 2.08
CA TYR A 153 20.57 -10.54 1.42
C TYR A 153 21.86 -10.26 2.20
N THR A 154 21.87 -9.21 2.99
CA THR A 154 23.04 -8.75 3.73
C THR A 154 22.66 -8.47 5.18
N GLU A 155 23.59 -8.77 6.08
CA GLU A 155 23.50 -8.38 7.48
C GLU A 155 24.64 -7.42 7.84
N VAL A 156 24.48 -6.76 8.95
CA VAL A 156 25.39 -5.74 9.44
C VAL A 156 25.97 -6.21 10.76
N ARG A 157 27.29 -6.24 10.83
CA ARG A 157 28.03 -6.65 12.04
C ARG A 157 29.10 -5.63 12.39
N TYR A 158 29.32 -5.40 13.67
CA TYR A 158 30.48 -4.66 14.13
C TYR A 158 31.72 -5.55 14.17
N ASP A 159 32.78 -5.14 13.47
CA ASP A 159 34.06 -5.82 13.46
C ASP A 159 35.01 -5.15 14.47
N GLU A 160 35.34 -5.87 15.54
CA GLU A 160 36.22 -5.40 16.61
C GLU A 160 37.65 -5.15 16.12
N ALA A 161 38.15 -5.93 15.17
CA ALA A 161 39.52 -5.78 14.66
C ALA A 161 39.65 -4.53 13.77
N GLN A 162 38.65 -4.28 12.94
CA GLN A 162 38.61 -3.11 12.06
C GLN A 162 37.97 -1.88 12.73
N LYS A 163 37.35 -2.05 13.92
CA LYS A 163 36.62 -1.02 14.67
C LYS A 163 35.61 -0.27 13.81
N ARG A 164 34.88 -0.99 12.98
CA ARG A 164 33.85 -0.45 12.08
C ARG A 164 32.73 -1.47 11.85
N VAL A 165 31.61 -0.93 11.35
CA VAL A 165 30.50 -1.72 10.84
C VAL A 165 30.88 -2.31 9.48
N VAL A 166 30.66 -3.60 9.28
CA VAL A 166 30.88 -4.32 8.03
C VAL A 166 29.59 -4.95 7.56
N TYR A 167 29.41 -5.02 6.24
CA TYR A 167 28.29 -5.67 5.58
C TYR A 167 28.79 -7.05 5.09
N GLU A 168 28.06 -8.08 5.44
CA GLU A 168 28.35 -9.46 5.04
C GLU A 168 27.08 -10.17 4.56
N PRO A 169 27.19 -11.24 3.77
CA PRO A 169 26.01 -12.04 3.39
C PRO A 169 25.31 -12.56 4.63
N VAL A 170 23.97 -12.61 4.59
CA VAL A 170 23.16 -13.12 5.70
C VAL A 170 23.55 -14.55 6.05
N SER A 171 23.88 -14.77 7.32
CA SER A 171 24.18 -16.09 7.91
C SER A 171 23.43 -16.22 9.24
N LEU A 172 22.17 -16.65 9.16
CA LEU A 172 21.31 -16.75 10.34
C LEU A 172 21.79 -17.84 11.27
N VAL A 173 21.90 -17.54 12.57
CA VAL A 173 22.23 -18.51 13.63
C VAL A 173 21.14 -19.59 13.75
N GLN A 174 19.89 -19.18 13.56
CA GLN A 174 18.75 -20.08 13.46
C GLN A 174 18.19 -20.00 12.04
N GLU A 175 17.96 -21.16 11.42
CA GLU A 175 17.31 -21.22 10.11
C GLU A 175 15.96 -20.50 10.14
N TYR A 176 15.65 -19.75 9.08
CA TYR A 176 14.37 -19.06 8.96
C TYR A 176 13.23 -20.08 8.91
N ARG A 177 12.35 -20.01 9.89
CA ARG A 177 11.22 -20.94 10.01
C ARG A 177 10.09 -20.53 9.07
N GLN A 178 9.65 -21.46 8.25
CA GLN A 178 8.48 -21.30 7.39
C GLN A 178 7.27 -21.95 8.07
N PHE A 179 6.29 -21.14 8.43
CA PHE A 179 5.03 -21.62 8.98
C PHE A 179 3.93 -21.37 7.94
N ASP A 180 3.13 -22.39 7.69
CA ASP A 180 1.89 -22.25 6.92
C ASP A 180 0.74 -21.64 7.75
N PHE A 181 0.94 -21.51 9.07
CA PHE A 181 -0.05 -21.05 10.06
C PHE A 181 -1.33 -21.89 10.09
N MET A 182 -1.29 -23.07 9.47
CA MET A 182 -2.38 -24.03 9.54
C MET A 182 -2.19 -24.94 10.74
N SER A 183 -3.24 -25.03 11.58
CA SER A 183 -3.28 -26.04 12.62
C SER A 183 -3.42 -27.42 11.95
N PRO A 184 -2.64 -28.44 12.37
CA PRO A 184 -2.85 -29.81 11.90
C PRO A 184 -4.27 -30.31 12.11
N TRP A 185 -4.98 -29.70 13.05
CA TRP A 185 -6.36 -30.03 13.38
C TRP A 185 -7.38 -29.26 12.52
N GLU A 186 -7.04 -28.09 12.02
CA GLU A 186 -7.92 -27.24 11.20
C GLU A 186 -7.76 -27.52 9.71
N GLY A 187 -6.61 -28.03 9.27
CA GLY A 187 -6.32 -28.36 7.88
C GLY A 187 -6.74 -29.77 7.46
N ALA A 188 -7.11 -30.62 8.40
CA ALA A 188 -7.59 -31.97 8.09
C ALA A 188 -9.12 -31.92 7.88
N GLU A 189 -9.58 -32.17 6.67
CA GLU A 189 -10.98 -32.58 6.44
C GLU A 189 -11.22 -33.90 7.18
N TYR A 190 -11.78 -33.80 8.37
CA TYR A 190 -12.12 -34.98 9.16
C TYR A 190 -13.40 -35.60 8.59
N ILE A 191 -13.23 -36.58 7.71
CA ILE A 191 -14.34 -37.39 7.20
C ILE A 191 -14.75 -38.37 8.29
N LEU A 192 -15.89 -38.12 8.90
CA LEU A 192 -16.46 -39.04 9.90
C LEU A 192 -16.68 -40.43 9.30
N PRO A 193 -16.43 -41.50 10.03
CA PRO A 193 -16.64 -42.88 9.53
C PRO A 193 -18.06 -43.15 8.98
N VAL A 194 -19.04 -42.40 9.43
CA VAL A 194 -20.43 -42.47 8.98
C VAL A 194 -20.59 -42.01 7.51
N ASP A 195 -19.75 -41.10 7.03
CA ASP A 195 -19.87 -40.60 5.66
C ASP A 195 -19.40 -41.61 4.59
N LYS A 196 -18.70 -42.66 5.01
CA LYS A 196 -18.27 -43.75 4.13
C LYS A 196 -19.36 -44.74 3.79
N THR A 197 -20.49 -44.71 4.51
CA THR A 197 -21.60 -45.65 4.32
C THR A 197 -22.65 -45.18 3.34
N GLN A 198 -22.59 -43.96 2.81
CA GLN A 198 -23.53 -43.43 1.83
C GLN A 198 -23.03 -43.53 0.37
N GLY A 199 -21.83 -44.03 0.12
CA GLY A 199 -21.22 -44.13 -1.20
C GLY A 199 -21.39 -45.45 -1.95
N ASP A 200 -21.93 -46.50 -1.32
CA ASP A 200 -22.09 -47.84 -1.92
C ASP A 200 -23.55 -48.31 -2.04
N ALA A 201 -24.44 -47.43 -2.48
CA ALA A 201 -25.77 -47.82 -2.86
C ALA A 201 -26.12 -47.15 -4.19
N GLY A 202 -25.71 -47.80 -5.30
CA GLY A 202 -26.07 -47.36 -6.65
C GLY A 202 -25.31 -48.14 -7.69
#